data_64e133b7daf49d10a05b40d4ba2b417d
#
_entry.id   64e133b7daf49d10a05b40d4ba2b417d
#
_cell.length_a   1.000
_cell.length_b   1.000
_cell.length_c   1.000
_cell.angle_alpha   90.00
_cell.angle_beta   90.00
_cell.angle_gamma   90.00
#
_symmetry.space_group_name_H-M   'P 1'
#
loop_
_entity.id
_entity.type
_entity.pdbx_description
1 polymer ?
#
loop_
_entity_poly.entity_id
_entity_poly.type
_entity_poly.pdbx_seq_one_letter_code
_entity_poly.pdbx_strand_id
1 'polypeptide(L)'
;IKMQEHYIKFKTNEKINGRATKIIDFGDMVEDFYSNIEESEKLCKDIKILIVDEAQDSSVTQRKAEEVMSKNVDYFYKAGDPDQAIFEFAGADPDSFHREFADPEIELKEGYRCPRVINEYCKKIIQDIWKEYNYTRTWKPREELDENGNRTGVVVEGEIFNLSSLTQDPFASELKNRIQNTTEDFIFTYRGGEPREMINYLMEIGMPVAIPNKEKSKFKFKYPTNEVKNQREFLSFSKGEYKSLTKIKAMFKGMHPQYQLKTIEQLEAADSGSYDIKWLVDKGFVVPGIKTIDDFQKISKVSTIQMKNYIREIVNNNRDLEKKRVFLENIHTIKGKEFDNVVFDFKLTRQENPFSKKRMKFVACSRARKTLWLLKSTTNLSFAGKEDM
;
A
#
# COMPACT_ATOMS: atom_id res chain seq x y z
N ILE A 1 6.29 9.59 30.24
CA ILE A 1 7.15 10.60 30.92
C ILE A 1 8.62 10.14 30.90
N LYS A 2 9.01 9.02 31.53
CA LYS A 2 10.43 8.59 31.59
C LYS A 2 11.09 8.38 30.22
N MET A 3 10.37 7.87 29.22
CA MET A 3 10.89 7.67 27.86
C MET A 3 11.14 8.99 27.14
N GLN A 4 10.27 9.96 27.35
CA GLN A 4 10.40 11.31 26.81
C GLN A 4 11.58 12.06 27.42
N GLU A 5 11.77 11.95 28.73
CA GLU A 5 12.94 12.52 29.42
C GLU A 5 14.27 11.92 28.94
N HIS A 6 14.30 10.59 28.68
CA HIS A 6 15.47 9.95 28.09
C HIS A 6 15.75 10.42 26.67
N TYR A 7 14.71 10.60 25.86
CA TYR A 7 14.83 11.09 24.50
C TYR A 7 15.36 12.54 24.45
N ILE A 8 14.84 13.41 25.32
CA ILE A 8 15.35 14.79 25.45
C ILE A 8 16.80 14.80 25.88
N LYS A 9 17.19 14.00 26.87
CA LYS A 9 18.60 13.85 27.30
C LYS A 9 19.49 13.34 26.16
N PHE A 10 19.03 12.39 25.36
CA PHE A 10 19.74 11.91 24.18
C PHE A 10 20.00 13.05 23.20
N LYS A 11 18.97 13.80 22.84
CA LYS A 11 19.10 14.93 21.89
C LYS A 11 20.09 16.04 22.36
N THR A 12 20.18 16.25 23.66
CA THR A 12 21.01 17.36 24.23
C THR A 12 22.45 16.95 24.57
N ASN A 13 22.72 15.67 24.74
CA ASN A 13 24.01 15.17 25.23
C ASN A 13 24.86 14.45 24.19
N GLU A 14 24.39 14.37 22.94
CA GLU A 14 25.15 13.72 21.88
C GLU A 14 26.39 14.53 21.49
N LYS A 15 27.50 13.81 21.28
CA LYS A 15 28.74 14.34 20.75
C LYS A 15 29.05 13.71 19.40
N ILE A 16 29.03 14.49 18.34
CA ILE A 16 29.46 14.05 17.01
C ILE A 16 30.87 14.58 16.79
N ASN A 17 31.84 13.70 16.53
CA ASN A 17 33.24 14.04 16.35
C ASN A 17 33.85 14.89 17.52
N GLY A 18 33.45 14.57 18.76
CA GLY A 18 33.93 15.25 19.98
C GLY A 18 33.32 16.63 20.24
N ARG A 19 32.46 17.14 19.39
CA ARG A 19 31.73 18.41 19.59
C ARG A 19 30.33 18.13 20.13
N ALA A 20 29.91 18.88 21.16
CA ALA A 20 28.53 18.83 21.66
C ALA A 20 27.61 19.28 20.51
N THR A 21 26.63 18.42 20.17
CA THR A 21 25.73 18.66 19.05
C THR A 21 24.30 18.46 19.55
N LYS A 22 23.45 19.47 19.34
CA LYS A 22 22.00 19.34 19.58
C LYS A 22 21.40 18.60 18.37
N ILE A 23 20.80 17.45 18.59
CA ILE A 23 20.00 16.75 17.58
C ILE A 23 18.62 17.41 17.54
N ILE A 24 18.20 17.83 16.36
CA ILE A 24 16.90 18.47 16.11
C ILE A 24 16.09 17.52 15.25
N ASP A 25 14.86 17.18 15.68
CA ASP A 25 13.89 16.47 14.89
C ASP A 25 12.85 17.42 14.26
N PHE A 26 11.97 16.90 13.43
CA PHE A 26 10.92 17.70 12.78
C PHE A 26 9.96 18.36 13.77
N GLY A 27 9.70 17.73 14.92
CA GLY A 27 8.88 18.31 15.99
C GLY A 27 9.53 19.54 16.58
N ASP A 28 10.85 19.47 16.87
CA ASP A 28 11.63 20.62 17.37
C ASP A 28 11.62 21.78 16.37
N MET A 29 11.73 21.47 15.07
CA MET A 29 11.72 22.52 14.02
C MET A 29 10.40 23.28 14.01
N VAL A 30 9.28 22.57 14.14
CA VAL A 30 7.95 23.19 14.20
C VAL A 30 7.77 23.95 15.51
N GLU A 31 8.25 23.42 16.64
CA GLU A 31 8.20 24.06 17.94
C GLU A 31 9.07 25.35 17.96
N ASP A 32 10.26 25.32 17.44
CA ASP A 32 11.14 26.49 17.32
C ASP A 32 10.46 27.57 16.47
N PHE A 33 9.75 27.20 15.40
CA PHE A 33 9.05 28.15 14.55
C PHE A 33 7.96 28.93 15.31
N TYR A 34 7.03 28.25 15.99
CA TYR A 34 5.95 28.96 16.67
C TYR A 34 6.37 29.59 18.01
N SER A 35 7.52 29.18 18.58
CA SER A 35 8.04 29.76 19.83
C SER A 35 8.86 31.05 19.58
N ASN A 36 9.41 31.22 18.40
CA ASN A 36 10.19 32.40 17.99
C ASN A 36 9.37 33.31 17.07
N ILE A 37 8.26 33.85 17.59
CA ILE A 37 7.23 34.57 16.82
C ILE A 37 7.84 35.69 15.97
N GLU A 38 8.69 36.55 16.53
CA GLU A 38 9.27 37.69 15.80
C GLU A 38 10.08 37.28 14.57
N GLU A 39 10.84 36.18 14.66
CA GLU A 39 11.63 35.69 13.53
C GLU A 39 10.73 34.99 12.50
N SER A 40 9.73 34.26 12.96
CA SER A 40 8.76 33.57 12.11
C SER A 40 7.90 34.58 11.34
N GLU A 41 7.48 35.67 11.95
CA GLU A 41 6.79 36.76 11.29
C GLU A 41 7.65 37.42 10.17
N LYS A 42 8.94 37.60 10.43
CA LYS A 42 9.90 38.11 9.42
C LYS A 42 10.02 37.15 8.22
N LEU A 43 10.01 35.83 8.47
CA LEU A 43 10.05 34.81 7.43
C LEU A 43 8.76 34.78 6.60
N CYS A 44 7.63 35.07 7.20
CA CYS A 44 6.30 35.02 6.57
C CYS A 44 5.86 36.34 5.92
N LYS A 45 6.58 37.43 6.11
CA LYS A 45 6.17 38.80 5.70
C LYS A 45 5.82 38.95 4.20
N ASP A 46 6.43 38.14 3.35
CA ASP A 46 6.23 38.19 1.89
C ASP A 46 5.18 37.16 1.41
N ILE A 47 4.63 36.35 2.34
CA ILE A 47 3.57 35.39 2.02
C ILE A 47 2.22 36.12 2.02
N LYS A 48 1.53 36.07 0.89
CA LYS A 48 0.20 36.72 0.74
C LYS A 48 -0.94 35.76 0.99
N ILE A 49 -0.76 34.50 0.62
CA ILE A 49 -1.79 33.47 0.69
C ILE A 49 -1.20 32.25 1.39
N LEU A 50 -1.85 31.77 2.44
CA LEU A 50 -1.55 30.50 3.09
C LEU A 50 -2.68 29.52 2.84
N ILE A 51 -2.34 28.36 2.29
CA ILE A 51 -3.28 27.26 2.07
C ILE A 51 -2.77 26.04 2.83
N VAL A 52 -3.61 25.50 3.72
CA VAL A 52 -3.35 24.25 4.45
C VAL A 52 -4.30 23.19 3.91
N ASP A 53 -3.75 22.22 3.19
CA ASP A 53 -4.48 21.06 2.68
C ASP A 53 -4.36 19.89 3.65
N GLU A 54 -5.36 18.96 3.64
CA GLU A 54 -5.45 17.83 4.57
C GLU A 54 -5.34 18.27 6.05
N ALA A 55 -5.92 19.42 6.38
CA ALA A 55 -5.75 20.08 7.69
C ALA A 55 -6.23 19.23 8.89
N GLN A 56 -7.07 18.21 8.67
CA GLN A 56 -7.48 17.24 9.72
C GLN A 56 -6.31 16.37 10.20
N ASP A 57 -5.20 16.31 9.47
CA ASP A 57 -4.02 15.55 9.86
C ASP A 57 -2.96 16.38 10.59
N SER A 58 -3.17 17.70 10.67
CA SER A 58 -2.26 18.59 11.39
C SER A 58 -2.22 18.26 12.89
N SER A 59 -1.01 18.06 13.42
CA SER A 59 -0.78 17.93 14.84
C SER A 59 -1.06 19.24 15.59
N VAL A 60 -1.20 19.17 16.90
CA VAL A 60 -1.39 20.36 17.76
C VAL A 60 -0.24 21.38 17.56
N THR A 61 0.99 20.91 17.42
CA THR A 61 2.15 21.75 17.17
C THR A 61 2.13 22.41 15.78
N GLN A 62 1.74 21.67 14.75
CA GLN A 62 1.59 22.23 13.41
C GLN A 62 0.50 23.30 13.35
N ARG A 63 -0.65 23.10 14.04
CA ARG A 63 -1.71 24.11 14.11
C ARG A 63 -1.26 25.40 14.79
N LYS A 64 -0.43 25.32 15.82
CA LYS A 64 0.19 26.53 16.40
C LYS A 64 1.06 27.27 15.42
N ALA A 65 1.83 26.55 14.60
CA ALA A 65 2.64 27.18 13.53
C ALA A 65 1.75 27.82 12.46
N GLU A 66 0.68 27.12 12.03
CA GLU A 66 -0.34 27.67 11.12
C GLU A 66 -0.96 28.96 11.65
N GLU A 67 -1.24 29.01 12.95
CA GLU A 67 -1.81 30.18 13.64
C GLU A 67 -0.85 31.39 13.63
N VAL A 68 0.45 31.15 13.85
CA VAL A 68 1.47 32.21 13.72
C VAL A 68 1.55 32.71 12.29
N MET A 69 1.59 31.80 11.33
CA MET A 69 1.67 32.15 9.91
C MET A 69 0.42 32.93 9.44
N SER A 70 -0.77 32.50 9.86
CA SER A 70 -2.04 33.08 9.43
C SER A 70 -2.22 34.55 9.80
N LYS A 71 -1.54 35.03 10.86
CA LYS A 71 -1.58 36.43 11.29
C LYS A 71 -0.92 37.41 10.33
N ASN A 72 -0.05 36.92 9.47
CA ASN A 72 0.81 37.71 8.58
C ASN A 72 0.46 37.60 7.10
N VAL A 73 -0.65 36.91 6.76
CA VAL A 73 -1.07 36.70 5.37
C VAL A 73 -2.37 37.45 5.07
N ASP A 74 -2.55 37.85 3.82
CA ASP A 74 -3.78 38.53 3.39
C ASP A 74 -4.96 37.54 3.32
N TYR A 75 -4.69 36.25 2.97
CA TYR A 75 -5.70 35.20 2.83
C TYR A 75 -5.21 33.89 3.47
N PHE A 76 -6.05 33.30 4.28
CA PHE A 76 -5.80 32.01 4.91
C PHE A 76 -6.92 31.02 4.57
N TYR A 77 -6.57 29.90 3.94
CA TYR A 77 -7.50 28.84 3.59
C TYR A 77 -7.08 27.52 4.22
N LYS A 78 -8.05 26.85 4.84
CA LYS A 78 -7.90 25.47 5.29
C LYS A 78 -8.82 24.57 4.49
N ALA A 79 -8.28 23.48 3.92
CA ALA A 79 -9.06 22.42 3.29
C ALA A 79 -8.83 21.11 4.03
N GLY A 80 -9.87 20.33 4.22
CA GLY A 80 -9.77 19.06 4.89
C GLY A 80 -11.08 18.30 4.99
N ASP A 81 -10.98 17.04 5.37
CA ASP A 81 -12.10 16.14 5.57
C ASP A 81 -11.96 15.48 6.95
N PRO A 82 -12.76 15.88 7.96
CA PRO A 82 -12.67 15.34 9.32
C PRO A 82 -12.93 13.83 9.37
N ASP A 83 -13.69 13.29 8.42
CA ASP A 83 -13.95 11.86 8.32
C ASP A 83 -12.72 11.06 7.84
N GLN A 84 -11.71 11.74 7.28
CA GLN A 84 -10.45 11.14 6.83
C GLN A 84 -9.28 11.35 7.80
N ALA A 85 -9.53 11.82 9.02
CA ALA A 85 -8.51 11.99 10.04
C ALA A 85 -8.09 10.64 10.63
N ILE A 86 -6.95 10.09 10.17
CA ILE A 86 -6.43 8.78 10.59
C ILE A 86 -5.00 8.83 11.16
N PHE A 87 -4.45 10.02 11.38
CA PHE A 87 -3.09 10.22 11.88
C PHE A 87 -3.03 10.63 13.36
N GLU A 88 -4.04 10.23 14.19
CA GLU A 88 -4.05 10.45 15.63
C GLU A 88 -2.77 9.97 16.31
N PHE A 89 -2.20 8.83 15.86
CA PHE A 89 -0.93 8.31 16.37
C PHE A 89 0.28 9.23 16.09
N ALA A 90 0.16 10.15 15.15
CA ALA A 90 1.17 11.16 14.81
C ALA A 90 0.87 12.52 15.45
N GLY A 91 -0.15 12.60 16.32
CA GLY A 91 -0.51 13.80 17.06
C GLY A 91 -1.61 14.64 16.41
N ALA A 92 -2.26 14.17 15.35
CA ALA A 92 -3.47 14.80 14.84
C ALA A 92 -4.59 14.74 15.89
N ASP A 93 -5.38 15.83 15.98
CA ASP A 93 -6.54 15.91 16.85
C ASP A 93 -7.83 16.12 16.02
N PRO A 94 -8.45 14.98 15.61
CA PRO A 94 -9.65 15.04 14.79
C PRO A 94 -10.84 15.67 15.50
N ASP A 95 -10.91 15.60 16.82
CA ASP A 95 -12.03 16.15 17.59
C ASP A 95 -11.99 17.70 17.59
N SER A 96 -10.80 18.27 17.67
CA SER A 96 -10.62 19.71 17.52
C SER A 96 -10.93 20.15 16.08
N PHE A 97 -10.50 19.38 15.10
CA PHE A 97 -10.77 19.67 13.70
C PHE A 97 -12.27 19.61 13.39
N HIS A 98 -13.00 18.63 13.91
CA HIS A 98 -14.46 18.56 13.78
C HIS A 98 -15.16 19.82 14.31
N ARG A 99 -14.75 20.33 15.47
CA ARG A 99 -15.31 21.56 16.05
C ARG A 99 -15.02 22.80 15.20
N GLU A 100 -13.81 22.88 14.65
CA GLU A 100 -13.39 23.98 13.78
C GLU A 100 -14.15 23.97 12.44
N PHE A 101 -14.45 22.79 11.89
CA PHE A 101 -15.10 22.61 10.58
C PHE A 101 -16.58 22.23 10.67
N ALA A 102 -17.22 22.38 11.82
CA ALA A 102 -18.65 22.10 11.98
C ALA A 102 -19.54 22.97 11.08
N ASP A 103 -19.07 24.19 10.75
CA ASP A 103 -19.74 25.14 9.84
C ASP A 103 -18.75 25.62 8.79
N PRO A 104 -18.45 24.82 7.75
CA PRO A 104 -17.50 25.19 6.71
C PRO A 104 -18.06 26.30 5.83
N GLU A 105 -17.21 27.28 5.51
CA GLU A 105 -17.55 28.37 4.58
C GLU A 105 -17.90 27.86 3.18
N ILE A 106 -17.18 26.80 2.72
CA ILE A 106 -17.41 26.12 1.45
C ILE A 106 -17.41 24.61 1.65
N GLU A 107 -18.50 23.94 1.29
CA GLU A 107 -18.61 22.50 1.30
C GLU A 107 -18.48 21.92 -0.12
N LEU A 108 -17.50 21.05 -0.36
CA LEU A 108 -17.36 20.31 -1.61
C LEU A 108 -18.27 19.07 -1.58
N LYS A 109 -19.43 19.19 -2.22
CA LYS A 109 -20.49 18.17 -2.18
C LYS A 109 -20.35 17.08 -3.24
N GLU A 110 -19.66 17.38 -4.33
CA GLU A 110 -19.59 16.52 -5.51
C GLU A 110 -18.51 15.46 -5.37
N GLY A 111 -18.90 14.19 -5.46
CA GLY A 111 -17.95 13.06 -5.43
C GLY A 111 -17.52 12.65 -6.85
N TYR A 112 -16.22 12.49 -7.07
CA TYR A 112 -15.65 12.04 -8.35
C TYR A 112 -15.10 10.61 -8.30
N ARG A 113 -15.14 9.96 -7.14
CA ARG A 113 -14.53 8.64 -6.92
C ARG A 113 -15.56 7.56 -6.64
N CYS A 114 -16.32 7.71 -5.57
CA CYS A 114 -17.17 6.64 -5.05
C CYS A 114 -18.46 6.50 -5.83
N PRO A 115 -18.75 5.30 -6.40
CA PRO A 115 -20.07 4.96 -6.93
C PRO A 115 -21.14 4.99 -5.83
N ARG A 116 -22.41 4.96 -6.21
CA ARG A 116 -23.55 5.15 -5.31
C ARG A 116 -23.56 4.19 -4.13
N VAL A 117 -23.46 2.87 -4.39
CA VAL A 117 -23.52 1.85 -3.34
C VAL A 117 -22.36 1.99 -2.34
N ILE A 118 -21.15 2.30 -2.83
CA ILE A 118 -19.98 2.50 -1.98
C ILE A 118 -20.09 3.82 -1.19
N ASN A 119 -20.59 4.89 -1.82
CA ASN A 119 -20.83 6.16 -1.15
C ASN A 119 -21.82 6.02 0.02
N GLU A 120 -22.95 5.34 -0.20
CA GLU A 120 -23.95 5.07 0.84
C GLU A 120 -23.38 4.21 1.97
N TYR A 121 -22.59 3.19 1.63
CA TYR A 121 -21.91 2.36 2.63
C TYR A 121 -20.91 3.19 3.47
N CYS A 122 -20.12 4.03 2.85
CA CYS A 122 -19.19 4.92 3.52
C CYS A 122 -19.90 5.91 4.46
N LYS A 123 -21.04 6.48 4.05
CA LYS A 123 -21.87 7.34 4.92
C LYS A 123 -22.35 6.59 6.17
N LYS A 124 -22.81 5.34 6.01
CA LYS A 124 -23.23 4.51 7.15
C LYS A 124 -22.10 4.26 8.15
N ILE A 125 -20.87 4.12 7.69
CA ILE A 125 -19.71 3.92 8.57
C ILE A 125 -19.50 5.10 9.51
N ILE A 126 -19.66 6.33 9.02
CA ILE A 126 -19.31 7.57 9.75
C ILE A 126 -20.51 8.32 10.33
N GLN A 127 -21.74 7.89 10.06
CA GLN A 127 -22.96 8.58 10.53
C GLN A 127 -23.01 8.80 12.07
N ASP A 128 -22.41 7.91 12.87
CA ASP A 128 -22.38 8.08 14.32
C ASP A 128 -21.40 9.16 14.75
N ILE A 129 -20.31 9.36 13.99
CA ILE A 129 -19.40 10.48 14.18
C ILE A 129 -20.15 11.79 13.91
N TRP A 130 -20.92 11.83 12.83
CA TRP A 130 -21.75 13.01 12.51
C TRP A 130 -22.77 13.34 13.59
N LYS A 131 -23.43 12.32 14.15
CA LYS A 131 -24.36 12.49 15.27
C LYS A 131 -23.66 13.03 16.52
N GLU A 132 -22.50 12.52 16.87
CA GLU A 132 -21.73 12.95 18.04
C GLU A 132 -21.34 14.43 17.98
N TYR A 133 -20.92 14.89 16.79
CA TYR A 133 -20.54 16.30 16.59
C TYR A 133 -21.67 17.19 16.10
N ASN A 134 -22.93 16.70 16.11
CA ASN A 134 -24.12 17.40 15.62
C ASN A 134 -23.90 18.05 14.25
N TYR A 135 -23.38 17.28 13.34
CA TYR A 135 -22.91 17.72 12.02
C TYR A 135 -23.51 16.83 10.94
N THR A 136 -23.89 17.42 9.81
CA THR A 136 -24.41 16.68 8.66
C THR A 136 -23.66 17.14 7.42
N ARG A 137 -23.33 16.21 6.57
CA ARG A 137 -22.56 16.44 5.36
C ARG A 137 -23.32 15.95 4.15
N THR A 138 -23.31 16.74 3.10
CA THR A 138 -23.78 16.32 1.78
C THR A 138 -22.60 15.85 0.94
N TRP A 139 -22.55 14.57 0.67
CA TRP A 139 -21.55 13.99 -0.23
C TRP A 139 -22.25 13.14 -1.27
N LYS A 140 -22.24 13.63 -2.54
CA LYS A 140 -22.90 12.97 -3.65
C LYS A 140 -22.03 11.87 -4.24
N PRO A 141 -22.62 10.79 -4.76
CA PRO A 141 -21.87 9.75 -5.45
C PRO A 141 -21.28 10.27 -6.77
N ARG A 142 -20.36 9.47 -7.32
CA ARG A 142 -19.78 9.75 -8.63
C ARG A 142 -20.83 9.61 -9.73
N GLU A 143 -20.80 10.56 -10.67
CA GLU A 143 -21.53 10.49 -11.93
C GLU A 143 -20.59 10.15 -13.09
N GLU A 144 -21.16 9.68 -14.20
CA GLU A 144 -20.43 9.57 -15.45
C GLU A 144 -20.03 10.97 -15.95
N LEU A 145 -18.92 11.03 -16.67
CA LEU A 145 -18.43 12.24 -17.28
C LEU A 145 -18.60 12.14 -18.80
N ASP A 146 -18.95 13.24 -19.45
CA ASP A 146 -18.95 13.35 -20.89
C ASP A 146 -17.53 13.45 -21.46
N GLU A 147 -17.41 13.53 -22.79
CA GLU A 147 -16.13 13.64 -23.48
C GLU A 147 -15.33 14.92 -23.11
N ASN A 148 -16.01 15.92 -22.57
CA ASN A 148 -15.40 17.18 -22.11
C ASN A 148 -15.10 17.18 -20.61
N GLY A 149 -15.39 16.08 -19.90
CA GLY A 149 -15.19 15.95 -18.47
C GLY A 149 -16.31 16.55 -17.61
N ASN A 150 -17.46 16.92 -18.19
CA ASN A 150 -18.61 17.42 -17.45
C ASN A 150 -19.46 16.26 -16.92
N ARG A 151 -20.12 16.46 -15.80
CA ARG A 151 -21.03 15.49 -15.20
C ARG A 151 -22.30 15.35 -16.03
N THR A 152 -22.69 14.10 -16.30
CA THR A 152 -23.85 13.77 -17.13
C THR A 152 -25.18 13.71 -16.38
N GLY A 153 -25.13 13.68 -15.04
CA GLY A 153 -26.27 13.37 -14.19
C GLY A 153 -26.55 11.87 -14.05
N VAL A 154 -25.82 11.01 -14.76
CA VAL A 154 -25.96 9.55 -14.64
C VAL A 154 -25.06 9.06 -13.50
N VAL A 155 -25.68 8.56 -12.44
CA VAL A 155 -24.95 8.08 -11.26
C VAL A 155 -24.35 6.70 -11.52
N VAL A 156 -23.05 6.55 -11.23
CA VAL A 156 -22.36 5.27 -11.33
C VAL A 156 -22.74 4.39 -10.14
N GLU A 157 -23.15 3.14 -10.39
CA GLU A 157 -23.71 2.26 -9.35
C GLU A 157 -22.66 1.66 -8.42
N GLY A 158 -21.67 0.92 -8.94
CA GLY A 158 -20.65 0.20 -8.19
C GLY A 158 -21.15 -1.10 -7.55
N GLU A 159 -20.24 -1.81 -6.86
CA GLU A 159 -20.56 -3.11 -6.25
C GLU A 159 -19.87 -3.26 -4.88
N ILE A 160 -20.52 -4.03 -3.96
CA ILE A 160 -19.92 -4.42 -2.68
C ILE A 160 -20.11 -5.93 -2.49
N PHE A 161 -19.01 -6.63 -2.24
CA PHE A 161 -19.00 -8.05 -1.89
C PHE A 161 -18.49 -8.23 -0.46
N ASN A 162 -19.18 -9.07 0.30
CA ASN A 162 -18.75 -9.48 1.64
C ASN A 162 -18.15 -10.89 1.54
N LEU A 163 -16.90 -11.02 1.99
CA LEU A 163 -16.13 -12.25 2.00
C LEU A 163 -15.90 -12.72 3.44
N SER A 164 -16.24 -13.96 3.74
CA SER A 164 -15.85 -14.62 4.99
C SER A 164 -14.38 -15.06 4.96
N SER A 165 -13.88 -15.39 3.78
CA SER A 165 -12.50 -15.84 3.54
C SER A 165 -12.11 -15.57 2.09
N LEU A 166 -10.82 -15.43 1.81
CA LEU A 166 -10.30 -15.24 0.45
C LEU A 166 -10.34 -16.54 -0.40
N THR A 167 -10.52 -17.70 0.20
CA THR A 167 -10.41 -19.01 -0.49
C THR A 167 -11.67 -19.86 -0.40
N GLN A 168 -12.45 -19.72 0.65
CA GLN A 168 -13.58 -20.62 0.94
C GLN A 168 -14.95 -19.96 0.76
N ASP A 169 -14.96 -18.64 0.55
CA ASP A 169 -16.21 -17.90 0.34
C ASP A 169 -16.76 -18.12 -1.06
N PRO A 170 -18.09 -18.18 -1.26
CA PRO A 170 -18.71 -18.27 -2.59
C PRO A 170 -18.24 -17.20 -3.58
N PHE A 171 -17.97 -15.98 -3.10
CA PHE A 171 -17.47 -14.88 -3.92
C PHE A 171 -15.94 -14.87 -4.11
N ALA A 172 -15.20 -15.77 -3.45
CA ALA A 172 -13.74 -15.86 -3.63
C ALA A 172 -13.34 -16.23 -5.06
N SER A 173 -14.14 -17.07 -5.73
CA SER A 173 -13.94 -17.44 -7.14
C SER A 173 -14.14 -16.24 -8.07
N GLU A 174 -15.12 -15.39 -7.79
CA GLU A 174 -15.36 -14.16 -8.54
C GLU A 174 -14.21 -13.15 -8.36
N LEU A 175 -13.74 -12.95 -7.13
CA LEU A 175 -12.57 -12.11 -6.85
C LEU A 175 -11.34 -12.60 -7.63
N LYS A 176 -11.04 -13.90 -7.56
CA LYS A 176 -9.95 -14.53 -8.30
C LYS A 176 -10.08 -14.29 -9.80
N ASN A 177 -11.26 -14.54 -10.35
CA ASN A 177 -11.53 -14.37 -11.77
C ASN A 177 -11.32 -12.92 -12.22
N ARG A 178 -11.83 -11.93 -11.47
CA ARG A 178 -11.63 -10.51 -11.79
C ARG A 178 -10.16 -10.13 -11.72
N ILE A 179 -9.42 -10.54 -10.68
CA ILE A 179 -7.99 -10.26 -10.57
C ILE A 179 -7.22 -10.83 -11.77
N GLN A 180 -7.57 -12.03 -12.25
CA GLN A 180 -6.84 -12.70 -13.31
C GLN A 180 -7.19 -12.22 -14.71
N ASN A 181 -8.43 -11.82 -14.95
CA ASN A 181 -8.98 -11.64 -16.29
C ASN A 181 -9.34 -10.20 -16.67
N THR A 182 -9.25 -9.23 -15.73
CA THR A 182 -9.51 -7.82 -16.05
C THR A 182 -8.22 -7.00 -16.18
N THR A 183 -8.34 -5.80 -16.73
CA THR A 183 -7.26 -4.79 -16.77
C THR A 183 -7.30 -3.85 -15.57
N GLU A 184 -8.27 -4.01 -14.68
CA GLU A 184 -8.48 -3.17 -13.50
C GLU A 184 -7.38 -3.35 -12.47
N ASP A 185 -7.13 -2.32 -11.69
CA ASP A 185 -6.21 -2.40 -10.57
C ASP A 185 -6.92 -2.86 -9.30
N PHE A 186 -6.16 -3.51 -8.44
CA PHE A 186 -6.61 -4.02 -7.14
C PHE A 186 -5.68 -3.57 -6.04
N ILE A 187 -6.23 -3.08 -4.95
CA ILE A 187 -5.50 -2.86 -3.71
C ILE A 187 -6.02 -3.78 -2.61
N PHE A 188 -5.12 -4.57 -2.04
CA PHE A 188 -5.34 -5.28 -0.79
C PHE A 188 -4.85 -4.40 0.34
N THR A 189 -5.75 -3.94 1.19
CA THR A 189 -5.41 -3.02 2.27
C THR A 189 -5.75 -3.58 3.64
N TYR A 190 -4.90 -3.30 4.61
CA TYR A 190 -4.95 -3.84 5.96
C TYR A 190 -4.49 -2.80 6.98
N ARG A 191 -4.74 -3.07 8.26
CA ARG A 191 -4.28 -2.26 9.36
C ARG A 191 -3.45 -3.08 10.34
N GLY A 192 -2.17 -2.74 10.45
CA GLY A 192 -1.24 -3.37 11.40
C GLY A 192 -0.97 -4.85 11.14
N GLY A 193 0.08 -5.39 11.75
CA GLY A 193 0.46 -6.78 11.61
C GLY A 193 0.95 -7.18 10.22
N GLU A 194 1.14 -8.48 10.03
CA GLU A 194 1.49 -9.06 8.73
C GLU A 194 0.22 -9.51 7.99
N PRO A 195 -0.03 -9.05 6.77
CA PRO A 195 -1.18 -9.47 5.97
C PRO A 195 -0.97 -10.86 5.33
N ARG A 196 -0.66 -11.87 6.15
CA ARG A 196 -0.24 -13.22 5.71
C ARG A 196 -1.30 -13.89 4.83
N GLU A 197 -2.58 -13.78 5.19
CA GLU A 197 -3.66 -14.39 4.40
C GLU A 197 -3.74 -13.79 3.01
N MET A 198 -3.65 -12.46 2.89
CA MET A 198 -3.66 -11.76 1.61
C MET A 198 -2.46 -12.17 0.75
N ILE A 199 -1.28 -12.28 1.35
CA ILE A 199 -0.08 -12.68 0.63
C ILE A 199 -0.17 -14.12 0.17
N ASN A 200 -0.57 -15.02 1.05
CA ASN A 200 -0.74 -16.43 0.71
C ASN A 200 -1.72 -16.59 -0.45
N TYR A 201 -2.84 -15.86 -0.40
CA TYR A 201 -3.83 -15.83 -1.46
C TYR A 201 -3.23 -15.33 -2.78
N LEU A 202 -2.54 -14.19 -2.77
CA LEU A 202 -1.93 -13.62 -3.97
C LEU A 202 -0.83 -14.52 -4.55
N MET A 203 -0.08 -15.21 -3.69
CA MET A 203 0.89 -16.21 -4.11
C MET A 203 0.20 -17.43 -4.74
N GLU A 204 -0.89 -17.91 -4.16
CA GLU A 204 -1.65 -19.04 -4.68
C GLU A 204 -2.22 -18.78 -6.07
N ILE A 205 -2.76 -17.59 -6.32
CA ILE A 205 -3.30 -17.21 -7.62
C ILE A 205 -2.23 -16.73 -8.62
N GLY A 206 -0.95 -16.73 -8.22
CA GLY A 206 0.18 -16.39 -9.09
C GLY A 206 0.21 -14.95 -9.59
N MET A 207 -0.29 -13.99 -8.81
CA MET A 207 -0.32 -12.59 -9.24
C MET A 207 0.93 -11.82 -8.81
N PRO A 208 1.56 -11.04 -9.72
CA PRO A 208 2.61 -10.10 -9.35
C PRO A 208 2.06 -9.02 -8.41
N VAL A 209 2.71 -8.86 -7.25
CA VAL A 209 2.29 -7.92 -6.21
C VAL A 209 3.24 -6.73 -6.16
N ALA A 210 2.72 -5.52 -6.23
CA ALA A 210 3.46 -4.31 -5.93
C ALA A 210 3.37 -4.01 -4.44
N ILE A 211 4.52 -4.03 -3.75
CA ILE A 211 4.64 -3.61 -2.36
C ILE A 211 5.44 -2.30 -2.36
N PRO A 212 4.80 -1.15 -2.19
CA PRO A 212 5.50 0.12 -2.10
C PRO A 212 6.30 0.22 -0.80
N ASN A 213 7.37 1.00 -0.82
CA ASN A 213 8.23 1.24 0.34
C ASN A 213 8.87 -0.02 0.96
N LYS A 214 9.57 -0.81 0.17
CA LYS A 214 10.33 -2.00 0.64
C LYS A 214 11.25 -1.71 1.83
N GLU A 215 11.81 -0.51 1.94
CA GLU A 215 12.77 -0.14 2.98
C GLU A 215 12.11 0.19 4.33
N LYS A 216 10.89 0.70 4.34
CA LYS A 216 10.13 1.06 5.56
C LYS A 216 9.15 -0.03 6.01
N SER A 217 8.90 -1.04 5.19
CA SER A 217 7.99 -2.13 5.53
C SER A 217 8.65 -3.08 6.54
N LYS A 218 8.03 -3.27 7.71
CA LYS A 218 8.37 -4.35 8.64
C LYS A 218 8.16 -5.74 8.00
N PHE A 219 7.52 -5.74 6.85
CA PHE A 219 7.15 -6.93 6.11
C PHE A 219 8.28 -7.41 5.22
N LYS A 220 8.80 -8.62 5.49
CA LYS A 220 9.97 -9.20 4.80
C LYS A 220 9.63 -9.93 3.49
N PHE A 221 8.46 -9.72 2.90
CA PHE A 221 8.13 -10.35 1.62
C PHE A 221 8.98 -9.72 0.51
N LYS A 222 9.90 -10.51 -0.02
CA LYS A 222 10.70 -10.14 -1.18
C LYS A 222 10.11 -10.82 -2.42
N TYR A 223 9.59 -10.00 -3.34
CA TYR A 223 9.09 -10.49 -4.60
C TYR A 223 10.23 -11.17 -5.38
N PRO A 224 10.07 -12.42 -5.85
CA PRO A 224 11.16 -13.20 -6.45
C PRO A 224 11.40 -12.84 -7.92
N THR A 225 11.66 -11.55 -8.20
CA THR A 225 11.81 -11.04 -9.57
C THR A 225 12.91 -11.76 -10.35
N ASN A 226 14.07 -11.97 -9.72
CA ASN A 226 15.20 -12.62 -10.39
C ASN A 226 14.90 -14.10 -10.63
N GLU A 227 14.28 -14.77 -9.68
CA GLU A 227 13.90 -16.17 -9.76
C GLU A 227 12.87 -16.40 -10.86
N VAL A 228 11.87 -15.52 -10.96
CA VAL A 228 10.87 -15.56 -12.05
C VAL A 228 11.52 -15.33 -13.41
N LYS A 229 12.40 -14.32 -13.55
CA LYS A 229 13.14 -14.06 -14.79
C LYS A 229 14.01 -15.26 -15.17
N ASN A 230 14.76 -15.81 -14.22
CA ASN A 230 15.63 -16.97 -14.48
C ASN A 230 14.82 -18.20 -14.90
N GLN A 231 13.68 -18.46 -14.28
CA GLN A 231 12.86 -19.61 -14.65
C GLN A 231 12.17 -19.43 -16.00
N ARG A 232 11.78 -18.21 -16.39
CA ARG A 232 11.31 -17.91 -17.76
C ARG A 232 12.39 -18.13 -18.81
N GLU A 233 13.58 -17.62 -18.57
CA GLU A 233 14.71 -17.84 -19.46
C GLU A 233 15.05 -19.33 -19.57
N PHE A 234 14.98 -20.09 -18.46
CA PHE A 234 15.17 -21.53 -18.49
C PHE A 234 14.09 -22.24 -19.30
N LEU A 235 12.83 -21.85 -19.21
CA LEU A 235 11.74 -22.48 -19.94
C LEU A 235 11.92 -22.37 -21.45
N SER A 236 12.38 -21.23 -21.97
CA SER A 236 12.70 -21.08 -23.40
C SER A 236 14.02 -21.80 -23.77
N PHE A 237 15.00 -21.77 -22.90
CA PHE A 237 16.27 -22.48 -23.04
C PHE A 237 16.08 -24.00 -23.08
N SER A 238 15.22 -24.56 -22.26
CA SER A 238 14.90 -25.99 -22.26
C SER A 238 14.22 -26.48 -23.56
N LYS A 239 13.63 -25.54 -24.31
CA LYS A 239 13.05 -25.80 -25.63
C LYS A 239 14.06 -25.69 -26.80
N GLY A 240 15.33 -25.49 -26.48
CA GLY A 240 16.42 -25.42 -27.47
C GLY A 240 16.73 -23.99 -27.94
N GLU A 241 16.17 -22.96 -27.33
CA GLU A 241 16.59 -21.59 -27.64
C GLU A 241 18.02 -21.32 -27.19
N TYR A 242 18.77 -20.58 -28.01
CA TYR A 242 20.11 -20.15 -27.70
C TYR A 242 20.07 -18.96 -26.72
N LYS A 243 20.88 -19.01 -25.65
CA LYS A 243 21.03 -17.96 -24.70
C LYS A 243 22.48 -17.50 -24.58
N SER A 244 22.65 -16.20 -24.35
CA SER A 244 23.98 -15.65 -24.07
C SER A 244 24.55 -16.20 -22.76
N LEU A 245 25.85 -16.24 -22.65
CA LEU A 245 26.56 -16.70 -21.46
C LEU A 245 26.11 -15.96 -20.19
N THR A 246 25.82 -14.65 -20.25
CA THR A 246 25.31 -13.85 -19.15
C THR A 246 23.97 -14.37 -18.61
N LYS A 247 23.04 -14.73 -19.50
CA LYS A 247 21.74 -15.31 -19.09
C LYS A 247 21.90 -16.71 -18.49
N ILE A 248 22.78 -17.52 -19.07
CA ILE A 248 23.11 -18.86 -18.55
C ILE A 248 23.69 -18.75 -17.15
N LYS A 249 24.65 -17.85 -16.92
CA LYS A 249 25.22 -17.58 -15.57
C LYS A 249 24.14 -17.17 -14.57
N ALA A 250 23.20 -16.34 -14.95
CA ALA A 250 22.10 -15.94 -14.09
C ALA A 250 21.20 -17.12 -13.68
N MET A 251 20.90 -18.02 -14.62
CA MET A 251 20.17 -19.26 -14.33
C MET A 251 20.95 -20.16 -13.36
N PHE A 252 22.26 -20.32 -13.55
CA PHE A 252 23.13 -21.10 -12.67
C PHE A 252 23.15 -20.57 -11.22
N LYS A 253 23.16 -19.25 -11.04
CA LYS A 253 23.05 -18.63 -9.71
C LYS A 253 21.75 -19.02 -8.98
N GLY A 254 20.69 -19.33 -9.71
CA GLY A 254 19.41 -19.82 -9.18
C GLY A 254 19.37 -21.32 -8.87
N MET A 255 20.35 -22.11 -9.29
CA MET A 255 20.41 -23.54 -9.05
C MET A 255 21.09 -23.87 -7.72
N HIS A 256 20.65 -24.95 -7.05
CA HIS A 256 21.33 -25.48 -5.88
C HIS A 256 22.69 -26.08 -6.28
N PRO A 257 23.81 -25.80 -5.59
CA PRO A 257 25.15 -26.21 -6.00
C PRO A 257 25.33 -27.71 -6.25
N GLN A 258 24.63 -28.56 -5.50
CA GLN A 258 24.70 -30.02 -5.66
C GLN A 258 24.25 -30.54 -7.03
N TYR A 259 23.50 -29.75 -7.81
CA TYR A 259 23.03 -30.10 -9.15
C TYR A 259 23.87 -29.48 -10.28
N GLN A 260 24.89 -28.73 -9.91
CA GLN A 260 25.88 -28.19 -10.86
C GLN A 260 27.07 -29.13 -10.89
N LEU A 261 27.32 -29.73 -12.07
CA LEU A 261 28.47 -30.62 -12.26
C LEU A 261 29.80 -29.85 -12.36
N LYS A 262 29.72 -28.58 -12.80
CA LYS A 262 30.85 -27.66 -12.89
C LYS A 262 30.47 -26.32 -12.27
N THR A 263 31.46 -25.55 -11.82
CA THR A 263 31.24 -24.26 -11.17
C THR A 263 30.92 -23.14 -12.15
N ILE A 264 30.42 -22.01 -11.62
CA ILE A 264 30.18 -20.79 -12.41
C ILE A 264 31.50 -20.25 -12.98
N GLU A 265 32.60 -20.35 -12.23
CA GLU A 265 33.94 -19.94 -12.70
C GLU A 265 34.41 -20.74 -13.90
N GLN A 266 34.14 -22.04 -13.93
CA GLN A 266 34.44 -22.87 -15.09
C GLN A 266 33.59 -22.50 -16.30
N LEU A 267 32.32 -22.09 -16.08
CA LEU A 267 31.46 -21.55 -17.15
C LEU A 267 31.94 -20.17 -17.62
N GLU A 268 32.54 -19.38 -16.73
CA GLU A 268 33.12 -18.08 -17.07
C GLU A 268 34.35 -18.17 -17.97
N ALA A 269 35.06 -19.26 -17.89
CA ALA A 269 36.19 -19.53 -18.80
C ALA A 269 35.78 -19.96 -20.22
N ALA A 270 34.48 -20.14 -20.49
CA ALA A 270 34.00 -20.45 -21.85
C ALA A 270 33.92 -19.17 -22.70
N ASP A 271 34.00 -19.33 -24.02
CA ASP A 271 33.90 -18.22 -24.96
C ASP A 271 32.61 -17.42 -24.83
N SER A 272 32.63 -16.15 -25.21
CA SER A 272 31.51 -15.18 -25.10
C SER A 272 30.35 -15.40 -26.08
N GLY A 273 30.04 -16.67 -26.43
CA GLY A 273 29.01 -17.05 -27.38
C GLY A 273 27.59 -17.15 -26.78
N SER A 274 26.68 -17.62 -27.63
CA SER A 274 25.34 -18.07 -27.23
C SER A 274 25.27 -19.58 -27.37
N TYR A 275 24.64 -20.24 -26.42
CA TYR A 275 24.62 -21.68 -26.29
C TYR A 275 23.21 -22.19 -26.01
N ASP A 276 22.92 -23.44 -26.36
CA ASP A 276 21.70 -24.14 -26.00
C ASP A 276 21.91 -25.07 -24.79
N ILE A 277 20.84 -25.67 -24.30
CA ILE A 277 20.89 -26.57 -23.14
C ILE A 277 21.72 -27.83 -23.45
N LYS A 278 21.72 -28.30 -24.71
CA LYS A 278 22.46 -29.47 -25.13
C LYS A 278 23.96 -29.25 -24.93
N TRP A 279 24.47 -28.08 -25.32
CA TRP A 279 25.87 -27.72 -25.13
C TRP A 279 26.29 -27.79 -23.64
N LEU A 280 25.40 -27.29 -22.73
CA LEU A 280 25.68 -27.35 -21.28
C LEU A 280 25.73 -28.79 -20.74
N VAL A 281 24.85 -29.66 -21.23
CA VAL A 281 24.86 -31.09 -20.88
C VAL A 281 26.11 -31.79 -21.42
N ASP A 282 26.42 -31.58 -22.69
CA ASP A 282 27.58 -32.20 -23.36
C ASP A 282 28.90 -31.75 -22.71
N LYS A 283 28.99 -30.53 -22.26
CA LYS A 283 30.15 -29.98 -21.57
C LYS A 283 30.16 -30.31 -20.06
N GLY A 284 29.15 -30.98 -19.54
CA GLY A 284 29.05 -31.40 -18.17
C GLY A 284 28.83 -30.27 -17.18
N PHE A 285 28.14 -29.21 -17.54
CA PHE A 285 27.79 -28.12 -16.62
C PHE A 285 26.51 -28.41 -15.82
N VAL A 286 25.55 -29.13 -16.39
CA VAL A 286 24.28 -29.48 -15.74
C VAL A 286 23.99 -30.96 -15.86
N VAL A 287 23.16 -31.45 -14.94
CA VAL A 287 22.67 -32.84 -14.94
C VAL A 287 21.74 -33.04 -16.15
N PRO A 288 21.91 -34.14 -16.93
CA PRO A 288 20.96 -34.52 -17.96
C PRO A 288 19.55 -34.69 -17.43
N GLY A 289 18.54 -34.38 -18.26
CA GLY A 289 17.15 -34.62 -17.92
C GLY A 289 16.36 -33.41 -17.41
N ILE A 290 16.99 -32.23 -17.24
CA ILE A 290 16.29 -30.97 -16.89
C ILE A 290 15.67 -30.40 -18.16
N LYS A 291 14.36 -30.62 -18.38
CA LYS A 291 13.64 -30.22 -19.58
C LYS A 291 12.46 -29.32 -19.34
N THR A 292 11.94 -29.29 -18.11
CA THR A 292 10.71 -28.57 -17.76
C THR A 292 10.97 -27.59 -16.63
N ILE A 293 10.02 -26.65 -16.43
CA ILE A 293 10.08 -25.74 -15.29
C ILE A 293 10.01 -26.49 -13.95
N ASP A 294 9.30 -27.62 -13.91
CA ASP A 294 9.20 -28.45 -12.71
C ASP A 294 10.55 -29.13 -12.39
N ASP A 295 11.29 -29.57 -13.40
CA ASP A 295 12.64 -30.10 -13.22
C ASP A 295 13.57 -29.01 -12.70
N PHE A 296 13.53 -27.81 -13.27
CA PHE A 296 14.32 -26.69 -12.79
C PHE A 296 13.97 -26.31 -11.34
N GLN A 297 12.70 -26.34 -10.95
CA GLN A 297 12.28 -26.04 -9.58
C GLN A 297 12.76 -27.07 -8.55
N LYS A 298 12.93 -28.33 -8.93
CA LYS A 298 13.54 -29.34 -8.03
C LYS A 298 14.96 -28.97 -7.64
N ILE A 299 15.70 -28.36 -8.56
CA ILE A 299 17.11 -27.97 -8.38
C ILE A 299 17.32 -26.50 -8.01
N SER A 300 16.25 -25.71 -7.95
CA SER A 300 16.28 -24.30 -7.59
C SER A 300 16.62 -24.09 -6.10
N LYS A 301 17.40 -23.04 -5.81
CA LYS A 301 17.70 -22.56 -4.44
C LYS A 301 16.48 -22.04 -3.69
N VAL A 302 15.35 -21.81 -4.34
CA VAL A 302 14.12 -21.39 -3.66
C VAL A 302 13.69 -22.47 -2.70
N SER A 303 13.65 -22.14 -1.40
CA SER A 303 13.59 -23.14 -0.32
C SER A 303 12.16 -23.59 0.00
N THR A 304 11.15 -22.72 -0.15
CA THR A 304 9.77 -23.05 0.24
C THR A 304 8.93 -23.54 -0.93
N ILE A 305 8.13 -24.59 -0.69
CA ILE A 305 7.18 -25.11 -1.68
C ILE A 305 6.20 -24.02 -2.15
N GLN A 306 5.73 -23.19 -1.22
CA GLN A 306 4.84 -22.08 -1.51
C GLN A 306 5.45 -21.09 -2.52
N MET A 307 6.71 -20.69 -2.31
CA MET A 307 7.41 -19.80 -3.23
C MET A 307 7.66 -20.45 -4.59
N LYS A 308 7.99 -21.74 -4.62
CA LYS A 308 8.13 -22.49 -5.88
C LYS A 308 6.83 -22.51 -6.67
N ASN A 309 5.69 -22.79 -6.02
CA ASN A 309 4.38 -22.77 -6.63
C ASN A 309 4.02 -21.37 -7.17
N TYR A 310 4.28 -20.34 -6.39
CA TYR A 310 4.05 -18.95 -6.78
C TYR A 310 4.82 -18.57 -8.04
N ILE A 311 6.12 -18.88 -8.10
CA ILE A 311 6.96 -18.62 -9.28
C ILE A 311 6.44 -19.40 -10.49
N ARG A 312 6.08 -20.67 -10.29
CA ARG A 312 5.52 -21.52 -11.34
C ARG A 312 4.25 -20.95 -11.95
N GLU A 313 3.30 -20.51 -11.11
CA GLU A 313 2.06 -19.89 -11.56
C GLU A 313 2.32 -18.60 -12.38
N ILE A 314 3.23 -17.75 -11.93
CA ILE A 314 3.62 -16.55 -12.67
C ILE A 314 4.25 -16.89 -14.02
N VAL A 315 5.14 -17.89 -14.07
CA VAL A 315 5.84 -18.27 -15.29
C VAL A 315 4.90 -18.94 -16.28
N ASN A 316 4.09 -19.90 -15.83
CA ASN A 316 3.16 -20.64 -16.69
C ASN A 316 2.07 -19.76 -17.29
N ASN A 317 1.56 -18.80 -16.50
CA ASN A 317 0.55 -17.84 -16.98
C ASN A 317 1.16 -16.62 -17.69
N ASN A 318 2.46 -16.61 -17.91
CA ASN A 318 3.20 -15.54 -18.58
C ASN A 318 2.83 -14.13 -18.05
N ARG A 319 2.69 -13.99 -16.72
CA ARG A 319 2.28 -12.73 -16.10
C ARG A 319 3.33 -11.64 -16.30
N ASP A 320 2.92 -10.47 -16.75
CA ASP A 320 3.81 -9.34 -16.95
C ASP A 320 4.29 -8.79 -15.59
N LEU A 321 5.60 -8.85 -15.35
CA LEU A 321 6.22 -8.39 -14.11
C LEU A 321 6.27 -6.86 -13.99
N GLU A 322 6.24 -6.16 -15.09
CA GLU A 322 6.31 -4.70 -15.13
C GLU A 322 4.91 -4.07 -14.94
N LYS A 323 3.86 -4.78 -15.37
CA LYS A 323 2.46 -4.37 -15.19
C LYS A 323 1.88 -4.93 -13.89
N LYS A 324 2.34 -4.45 -12.76
CA LYS A 324 1.82 -4.83 -11.45
C LYS A 324 0.51 -4.12 -11.19
N ARG A 325 -0.61 -4.82 -11.33
CA ARG A 325 -1.96 -4.30 -11.09
C ARG A 325 -2.50 -4.60 -9.71
N VAL A 326 -1.85 -5.48 -8.97
CA VAL A 326 -2.23 -5.83 -7.60
C VAL A 326 -1.26 -5.18 -6.64
N PHE A 327 -1.79 -4.40 -5.72
CA PHE A 327 -1.05 -3.68 -4.70
C PHE A 327 -1.38 -4.27 -3.32
N LEU A 328 -0.44 -4.21 -2.40
CA LEU A 328 -0.63 -4.61 -1.01
C LEU A 328 -0.05 -3.55 -0.10
N GLU A 329 -0.90 -2.76 0.55
CA GLU A 329 -0.48 -1.62 1.35
C GLU A 329 -1.31 -1.41 2.61
N ASN A 330 -0.73 -0.74 3.60
CA ASN A 330 -1.42 -0.30 4.80
C ASN A 330 -2.39 0.85 4.49
N ILE A 331 -3.48 0.95 5.27
CA ILE A 331 -4.52 1.98 5.12
C ILE A 331 -3.94 3.40 5.10
N HIS A 332 -2.96 3.70 5.95
CA HIS A 332 -2.35 5.04 5.98
C HIS A 332 -1.61 5.39 4.68
N THR A 333 -1.04 4.39 4.01
CA THR A 333 -0.28 4.57 2.77
C THR A 333 -1.19 4.77 1.55
N ILE A 334 -2.43 4.28 1.61
CA ILE A 334 -3.40 4.43 0.52
C ILE A 334 -4.24 5.70 0.60
N LYS A 335 -4.14 6.46 1.71
CA LYS A 335 -4.79 7.77 1.80
C LYS A 335 -4.32 8.66 0.63
N GLY A 336 -5.23 9.40 0.02
CA GLY A 336 -4.97 10.19 -1.18
C GLY A 336 -4.96 9.41 -2.51
N LYS A 337 -4.85 8.08 -2.48
CA LYS A 337 -4.89 7.23 -3.70
C LYS A 337 -6.30 6.73 -4.00
N GLU A 338 -6.48 6.15 -5.19
CA GLU A 338 -7.74 5.51 -5.62
C GLU A 338 -7.45 4.29 -6.48
N PHE A 339 -8.36 3.32 -6.47
CA PHE A 339 -8.23 2.05 -7.18
C PHE A 339 -9.58 1.61 -7.73
N ASP A 340 -9.58 0.86 -8.82
CA ASP A 340 -10.82 0.28 -9.34
C ASP A 340 -11.46 -0.66 -8.32
N ASN A 341 -10.64 -1.53 -7.71
CA ASN A 341 -11.07 -2.53 -6.74
C ASN A 341 -10.31 -2.41 -5.43
N VAL A 342 -11.01 -2.34 -4.32
CA VAL A 342 -10.44 -2.36 -2.97
C VAL A 342 -10.84 -3.62 -2.24
N VAL A 343 -9.86 -4.40 -1.79
CA VAL A 343 -10.04 -5.55 -0.89
C VAL A 343 -9.60 -5.12 0.51
N PHE A 344 -10.54 -5.00 1.42
CA PHE A 344 -10.30 -4.48 2.76
C PHE A 344 -10.50 -5.54 3.84
N ASP A 345 -9.46 -5.76 4.68
CA ASP A 345 -9.53 -6.62 5.85
C ASP A 345 -9.92 -5.82 7.11
N PHE A 346 -11.01 -6.24 7.74
CA PHE A 346 -11.56 -5.62 8.96
C PHE A 346 -10.76 -5.88 10.24
N LYS A 347 -9.65 -6.59 10.21
CA LYS A 347 -8.80 -6.86 11.38
C LYS A 347 -8.18 -5.58 11.91
N LEU A 348 -8.97 -4.82 12.67
CA LEU A 348 -8.50 -3.63 13.38
C LEU A 348 -8.06 -3.99 14.80
N THR A 349 -7.03 -3.31 15.31
CA THR A 349 -6.55 -3.57 16.67
C THR A 349 -7.58 -3.16 17.73
N ARG A 350 -7.63 -3.89 18.85
CA ARG A 350 -8.60 -3.64 19.94
C ARG A 350 -8.37 -2.31 20.69
N GLN A 351 -7.17 -1.75 20.59
CA GLN A 351 -6.72 -0.58 21.35
C GLN A 351 -7.14 0.76 20.76
N GLU A 352 -7.82 0.77 19.62
CA GLU A 352 -8.17 1.99 18.95
C GLU A 352 -9.53 2.54 19.40
N ASN A 353 -9.61 3.87 19.46
CA ASN A 353 -10.86 4.59 19.65
C ASN A 353 -11.88 4.14 18.58
N PRO A 354 -13.16 3.93 18.95
CA PRO A 354 -14.21 3.54 18.00
C PRO A 354 -14.32 4.47 16.79
N PHE A 355 -14.16 5.78 16.96
CA PHE A 355 -14.21 6.75 15.87
C PHE A 355 -12.98 6.65 14.97
N SER A 356 -11.79 6.44 15.52
CA SER A 356 -10.58 6.14 14.72
C SER A 356 -10.77 4.91 13.83
N LYS A 357 -11.41 3.86 14.36
CA LYS A 357 -11.74 2.66 13.55
C LYS A 357 -12.70 2.98 12.41
N LYS A 358 -13.74 3.78 12.68
CA LYS A 358 -14.71 4.19 11.65
C LYS A 358 -14.04 5.06 10.58
N ARG A 359 -13.21 6.03 10.97
CA ARG A 359 -12.44 6.85 10.02
C ARG A 359 -11.50 6.01 9.15
N MET A 360 -10.77 5.05 9.73
CA MET A 360 -9.92 4.14 8.96
C MET A 360 -10.72 3.26 7.99
N LYS A 361 -11.85 2.70 8.45
CA LYS A 361 -12.76 1.94 7.58
C LYS A 361 -13.29 2.82 6.45
N PHE A 362 -13.70 4.04 6.74
CA PHE A 362 -14.15 5.02 5.76
C PHE A 362 -13.05 5.34 4.73
N VAL A 363 -11.83 5.66 5.19
CA VAL A 363 -10.69 5.93 4.30
C VAL A 363 -10.42 4.76 3.37
N ALA A 364 -10.36 3.52 3.89
CA ALA A 364 -10.11 2.34 3.07
C ALA A 364 -11.21 2.13 2.02
N CYS A 365 -12.48 2.13 2.45
CA CYS A 365 -13.62 1.87 1.57
C CYS A 365 -13.80 2.96 0.51
N SER A 366 -13.59 4.22 0.87
CA SER A 366 -13.73 5.36 -0.04
C SER A 366 -12.64 5.45 -1.11
N ARG A 367 -11.67 4.53 -1.14
CA ARG A 367 -10.67 4.44 -2.21
C ARG A 367 -11.17 3.70 -3.45
N ALA A 368 -12.29 2.98 -3.35
CA ALA A 368 -12.81 2.17 -4.45
C ALA A 368 -13.58 3.02 -5.48
N ARG A 369 -13.22 2.85 -6.76
CA ARG A 369 -13.88 3.48 -7.91
C ARG A 369 -14.95 2.62 -8.56
N LYS A 370 -14.92 1.28 -8.35
CA LYS A 370 -15.86 0.34 -8.98
C LYS A 370 -16.38 -0.67 -7.97
N THR A 371 -15.49 -1.42 -7.31
CA THR A 371 -15.89 -2.54 -6.46
C THR A 371 -15.17 -2.53 -5.12
N LEU A 372 -15.93 -2.79 -4.07
CA LEU A 372 -15.44 -2.94 -2.70
C LEU A 372 -15.63 -4.38 -2.25
N TRP A 373 -14.54 -5.03 -1.84
CA TRP A 373 -14.50 -6.39 -1.30
C TRP A 373 -14.19 -6.32 0.19
N LEU A 374 -15.12 -6.72 1.03
CA LEU A 374 -15.03 -6.63 2.49
C LEU A 374 -14.70 -8.00 3.07
N LEU A 375 -13.48 -8.21 3.53
CA LEU A 375 -13.05 -9.44 4.20
C LEU A 375 -13.40 -9.37 5.68
N LYS A 376 -14.42 -10.12 6.10
CA LYS A 376 -14.82 -10.25 7.50
C LYS A 376 -14.08 -11.43 8.13
N SER A 377 -13.11 -11.18 8.99
CA SER A 377 -12.46 -12.25 9.76
C SER A 377 -13.46 -12.92 10.71
N THR A 378 -13.51 -14.24 10.71
CA THR A 378 -14.35 -15.06 11.59
C THR A 378 -14.13 -14.83 13.08
N THR A 379 -12.97 -14.29 13.46
CA THR A 379 -12.65 -13.93 14.86
C THR A 379 -13.39 -12.68 15.37
N ASN A 380 -14.06 -11.93 14.52
CA ASN A 380 -14.81 -10.71 14.87
C ASN A 380 -16.33 -10.84 14.76
N LEU A 381 -16.86 -12.05 14.52
CA LEU A 381 -18.32 -12.30 14.52
C LEU A 381 -19.00 -12.03 15.88
N SER A 382 -18.23 -11.91 16.96
CA SER A 382 -18.76 -11.54 18.29
C SER A 382 -18.98 -10.04 18.48
N PHE A 383 -18.55 -9.19 17.51
CA PHE A 383 -18.75 -7.71 17.56
C PHE A 383 -19.66 -7.20 16.43
N ALA A 384 -20.10 -8.04 15.53
CA ALA A 384 -21.27 -7.75 14.73
C ALA A 384 -22.50 -7.94 15.62
N GLY A 385 -22.62 -7.06 16.62
CA GLY A 385 -23.88 -6.84 17.30
C GLY A 385 -24.90 -6.48 16.23
N LYS A 386 -26.11 -6.97 16.36
CA LYS A 386 -27.34 -6.83 15.59
C LYS A 386 -27.60 -5.55 14.76
N GLU A 387 -26.57 -4.73 14.52
CA GLU A 387 -26.63 -3.40 13.89
C GLU A 387 -26.03 -3.35 12.47
N ASP A 388 -25.44 -4.43 11.96
CA ASP A 388 -24.83 -4.48 10.63
C ASP A 388 -25.63 -5.35 9.61
N MET A 389 -26.95 -5.56 9.85
CA MET A 389 -27.88 -6.10 8.84
C MET A 389 -28.70 -5.00 8.20
#